data_2632e4871f86977c2726ef36907828cd
#
_entry.id   2632e4871f86977c2726ef36907828cd
#
_cell.length_a   1.000
_cell.length_b   1.000
_cell.length_c   1.000
_cell.angle_alpha   90.00
_cell.angle_beta   90.00
_cell.angle_gamma   90.00
#
_symmetry.space_group_name_H-M   'P 1'
#
loop_
_entity.id
_entity.type
_entity.pdbx_description
1 polymer ?
#
loop_
_entity_poly.entity_id
_entity_poly.type
_entity_poly.pdbx_seq_one_letter_code
_entity_poly.pdbx_strand_id
1 'polypeptide(L)'
;LLHAGGAQAWVEAQPLFLYPADWMAARAPRLEAEEALALAHFQGKANLLRRLHALKQADFSRHAARVRCPVQIICSTDDLLVPSVCSDELHAALPHARKTVMRQGGHACNVTAPDIFNTLLLNGLASLLHSPEPAL
;
A
#
# COMPACT_ATOMS: atom_id res chain seq x y z
N LEU A 1 -7.35 17.13 -9.52
CA LEU A 1 -6.39 17.72 -8.58
C LEU A 1 -5.17 18.31 -9.32
N LEU A 2 -4.29 17.48 -9.88
CA LEU A 2 -3.03 17.93 -10.48
C LEU A 2 -3.18 18.91 -11.64
N HIS A 3 -4.23 18.80 -12.48
CA HIS A 3 -4.48 19.71 -13.60
C HIS A 3 -5.04 21.07 -13.14
N ALA A 4 -5.88 21.10 -12.13
CA ALA A 4 -6.55 22.30 -11.66
C ALA A 4 -5.78 23.03 -10.55
N GLY A 5 -5.18 22.28 -9.62
CA GLY A 5 -4.53 22.84 -8.43
C GLY A 5 -3.00 22.63 -8.37
N GLY A 6 -2.41 22.03 -9.40
CA GLY A 6 -0.97 21.82 -9.46
C GLY A 6 -0.40 20.87 -8.40
N ALA A 7 0.88 21.07 -8.06
CA ALA A 7 1.59 20.25 -7.08
C ALA A 7 0.99 20.38 -5.68
N GLN A 8 0.62 21.60 -5.28
CA GLN A 8 0.05 21.87 -3.96
C GLN A 8 -1.19 21.02 -3.71
N ALA A 9 -2.22 21.16 -4.55
CA ALA A 9 -3.47 20.41 -4.39
C ALA A 9 -3.29 18.89 -4.50
N TRP A 10 -2.29 18.44 -5.24
CA TRP A 10 -1.95 17.02 -5.31
C TRP A 10 -1.38 16.53 -3.98
N VAL A 11 -0.41 17.24 -3.42
CA VAL A 11 0.27 16.86 -2.17
C VAL A 11 -0.70 16.94 -0.98
N GLU A 12 -1.48 18.03 -0.86
CA GLU A 12 -2.49 18.19 0.20
C GLU A 12 -3.56 17.10 0.21
N ALA A 13 -3.89 16.54 -0.95
CA ALA A 13 -4.89 15.48 -1.04
C ALA A 13 -4.35 14.08 -0.70
N GLN A 14 -3.04 13.84 -0.75
CA GLN A 14 -2.47 12.51 -0.54
C GLN A 14 -2.82 11.89 0.82
N PRO A 15 -2.73 12.61 1.94
CA PRO A 15 -3.06 12.07 3.25
C PRO A 15 -4.46 11.46 3.34
N LEU A 16 -5.44 12.02 2.62
CA LEU A 16 -6.83 11.53 2.60
C LEU A 16 -6.96 10.11 2.04
N PHE A 17 -6.04 9.68 1.20
CA PHE A 17 -6.03 8.33 0.63
C PHE A 17 -5.09 7.38 1.36
N LEU A 18 -4.10 7.92 2.09
CA LEU A 18 -3.06 7.13 2.74
C LEU A 18 -3.41 6.76 4.19
N TYR A 19 -4.05 7.68 4.92
CA TYR A 19 -4.18 7.60 6.37
C TYR A 19 -5.64 7.63 6.84
N PRO A 20 -5.97 6.92 7.93
CA PRO A 20 -7.26 7.07 8.60
C PRO A 20 -7.47 8.47 9.19
N ALA A 21 -8.71 8.94 9.21
CA ALA A 21 -9.06 10.29 9.62
C ALA A 21 -8.68 10.60 11.09
N ASP A 22 -8.89 9.64 11.98
CA ASP A 22 -8.51 9.76 13.40
C ASP A 22 -7.00 9.83 13.61
N TRP A 23 -6.25 9.05 12.82
CA TRP A 23 -4.80 9.10 12.83
C TRP A 23 -4.27 10.47 12.36
N MET A 24 -4.87 11.02 11.30
CA MET A 24 -4.52 12.37 10.79
C MET A 24 -4.84 13.45 11.81
N ALA A 25 -6.03 13.42 12.41
CA ALA A 25 -6.45 14.40 13.41
C ALA A 25 -5.49 14.48 14.61
N ALA A 26 -4.92 13.33 15.01
CA ALA A 26 -3.97 13.26 16.12
C ALA A 26 -2.54 13.68 15.74
N ARG A 27 -2.25 13.96 14.47
CA ARG A 27 -0.86 14.14 13.97
C ARG A 27 -0.69 15.29 12.98
N ALA A 28 -1.48 16.35 13.11
CA ALA A 28 -1.44 17.52 12.25
C ALA A 28 -0.01 18.09 12.04
N PRO A 29 0.82 18.30 13.07
CA PRO A 29 2.17 18.83 12.85
C PRO A 29 3.08 17.92 12.02
N ARG A 30 2.88 16.60 12.09
CA ARG A 30 3.60 15.64 11.27
C ARG A 30 3.17 15.73 9.82
N LEU A 31 1.86 15.85 9.56
CA LEU A 31 1.33 15.99 8.20
C LEU A 31 1.81 17.27 7.53
N GLU A 32 1.86 18.39 8.26
CA GLU A 32 2.43 19.66 7.77
C GLU A 32 3.90 19.49 7.36
N ALA A 33 4.69 18.79 8.15
CA ALA A 33 6.09 18.52 7.83
C ALA A 33 6.24 17.60 6.61
N GLU A 34 5.43 16.55 6.50
CA GLU A 34 5.40 15.63 5.36
C GLU A 34 4.97 16.37 4.08
N GLU A 35 3.98 17.27 4.16
CA GLU A 35 3.54 18.11 3.04
C GLU A 35 4.65 19.02 2.54
N ALA A 36 5.31 19.75 3.45
CA ALA A 36 6.42 20.65 3.11
C ALA A 36 7.55 19.88 2.41
N LEU A 37 7.89 18.69 2.91
CA LEU A 37 8.91 17.82 2.31
C LEU A 37 8.49 17.30 0.94
N ALA A 38 7.23 16.88 0.78
CA ALA A 38 6.69 16.38 -0.48
C ALA A 38 6.64 17.46 -1.56
N LEU A 39 6.33 18.71 -1.18
CA LEU A 39 6.37 19.85 -2.09
C LEU A 39 7.79 20.19 -2.52
N ALA A 40 8.74 20.21 -1.57
CA ALA A 40 10.16 20.48 -1.85
C ALA A 40 10.77 19.44 -2.82
N HIS A 41 10.30 18.19 -2.77
CA HIS A 41 10.79 17.07 -3.59
C HIS A 41 9.79 16.65 -4.67
N PHE A 42 8.86 17.51 -5.04
CA PHE A 42 7.85 17.16 -6.04
C PHE A 42 8.49 16.80 -7.38
N GLN A 43 8.25 15.58 -7.83
CA GLN A 43 8.89 14.98 -9.00
C GLN A 43 8.50 15.61 -10.35
N GLY A 44 7.62 16.61 -10.35
CA GLY A 44 7.11 17.26 -11.56
C GLY A 44 5.88 16.56 -12.15
N LYS A 45 4.98 17.40 -12.69
CA LYS A 45 3.69 16.97 -13.27
C LYS A 45 3.85 15.91 -14.36
N ALA A 46 4.80 16.12 -15.27
CA ALA A 46 5.01 15.20 -16.40
C ALA A 46 5.41 13.79 -15.93
N ASN A 47 6.30 13.71 -14.92
CA ASN A 47 6.73 12.45 -14.37
C ASN A 47 5.59 11.72 -13.63
N LEU A 48 4.83 12.46 -12.83
CA LEU A 48 3.67 11.91 -12.14
C LEU A 48 2.61 11.37 -13.11
N LEU A 49 2.30 12.11 -14.17
CA LEU A 49 1.35 11.67 -15.20
C LEU A 49 1.83 10.40 -15.92
N ARG A 50 3.14 10.29 -16.23
CA ARG A 50 3.69 9.06 -16.82
C ARG A 50 3.53 7.85 -15.88
N ARG A 51 3.78 8.03 -14.58
CA ARG A 51 3.59 6.97 -13.57
C ARG A 51 2.12 6.55 -13.44
N LEU A 52 1.19 7.50 -13.39
CA LEU A 52 -0.24 7.22 -13.35
C LEU A 52 -0.72 6.50 -14.62
N HIS A 53 -0.19 6.89 -15.78
CA HIS A 53 -0.49 6.21 -17.04
C HIS A 53 0.02 4.77 -17.04
N ALA A 54 1.25 4.54 -16.57
CA ALA A 54 1.80 3.19 -16.44
C ALA A 54 0.96 2.32 -15.49
N LEU A 55 0.53 2.86 -14.35
CA LEU A 55 -0.35 2.15 -13.42
C LEU A 55 -1.70 1.78 -14.06
N LYS A 56 -2.30 2.70 -14.82
CA LYS A 56 -3.58 2.43 -15.51
C LYS A 56 -3.49 1.31 -16.56
N GLN A 57 -2.31 1.11 -17.14
CA GLN A 57 -2.08 0.08 -18.16
C GLN A 57 -1.48 -1.20 -17.58
N ALA A 58 -1.07 -1.19 -16.31
CA ALA A 58 -0.45 -2.34 -15.67
C ALA A 58 -1.48 -3.47 -15.47
N ASP A 59 -1.19 -4.61 -16.04
CA ASP A 59 -1.88 -5.88 -15.77
C ASP A 59 -0.83 -6.94 -15.45
N PHE A 60 -0.77 -7.31 -14.17
CA PHE A 60 0.17 -8.31 -13.67
C PHE A 60 -0.48 -9.70 -13.48
N SER A 61 -1.75 -9.89 -13.80
CA SER A 61 -2.48 -11.14 -13.57
C SER A 61 -1.79 -12.36 -14.20
N ARG A 62 -1.25 -12.20 -15.41
CA ARG A 62 -0.47 -13.26 -16.09
C ARG A 62 0.87 -13.57 -15.43
N HIS A 63 1.41 -12.61 -14.67
CA HIS A 63 2.68 -12.77 -13.96
C HIS A 63 2.49 -13.38 -12.58
N ALA A 64 1.36 -13.14 -11.92
CA ALA A 64 1.04 -13.72 -10.63
C ALA A 64 1.14 -15.26 -10.67
N ALA A 65 0.59 -15.92 -11.67
CA ALA A 65 0.64 -17.36 -11.84
C ALA A 65 2.08 -17.94 -11.98
N ARG A 66 3.08 -17.10 -12.22
CA ARG A 66 4.50 -17.48 -12.36
C ARG A 66 5.31 -17.29 -11.09
N VAL A 67 4.73 -16.68 -10.06
CA VAL A 67 5.38 -16.49 -8.77
C VAL A 67 5.46 -17.84 -8.06
N ARG A 68 6.67 -18.28 -7.75
CA ARG A 68 6.95 -19.57 -7.10
C ARG A 68 7.41 -19.42 -5.65
N CYS A 69 7.95 -18.26 -5.30
CA CYS A 69 8.39 -18.00 -3.93
C CYS A 69 7.20 -17.89 -2.97
N PRO A 70 7.39 -18.16 -1.69
CA PRO A 70 6.40 -17.88 -0.66
C PRO A 70 5.97 -16.41 -0.66
N VAL A 71 4.68 -16.15 -0.48
CA VAL A 71 4.11 -14.80 -0.52
C VAL A 71 3.27 -14.55 0.74
N GLN A 72 3.51 -13.40 1.37
CA GLN A 72 2.68 -12.86 2.43
C GLN A 72 1.96 -11.60 1.90
N ILE A 73 0.64 -11.59 1.96
CA ILE A 73 -0.22 -10.45 1.64
C ILE A 73 -0.72 -9.87 2.96
N ILE A 74 -0.48 -8.58 3.19
CA ILE A 74 -1.03 -7.83 4.33
C ILE A 74 -1.81 -6.65 3.75
N CYS A 75 -3.07 -6.52 4.12
CA CYS A 75 -3.95 -5.42 3.68
C CYS A 75 -4.78 -4.89 4.84
N SER A 76 -5.37 -3.72 4.66
CA SER A 76 -6.27 -3.10 5.64
C SER A 76 -7.69 -3.00 5.09
N THR A 77 -8.70 -3.17 5.94
CA THR A 77 -10.11 -3.10 5.51
C THR A 77 -10.56 -1.68 5.17
N ASP A 78 -9.88 -0.67 5.71
CA ASP A 78 -10.15 0.75 5.52
C ASP A 78 -9.20 1.44 4.52
N ASP A 79 -8.50 0.66 3.68
CA ASP A 79 -7.67 1.20 2.60
C ASP A 79 -8.56 1.79 1.50
N LEU A 80 -8.49 3.12 1.34
CA LEU A 80 -9.24 3.86 0.31
C LEU A 80 -8.54 3.90 -1.05
N LEU A 81 -7.23 3.66 -1.07
CA LEU A 81 -6.43 3.74 -2.30
C LEU A 81 -6.37 2.40 -3.03
N VAL A 82 -6.15 1.32 -2.27
CA VAL A 82 -6.15 -0.06 -2.78
C VAL A 82 -7.08 -0.90 -1.90
N PRO A 83 -8.37 -0.92 -2.20
CA PRO A 83 -9.37 -1.64 -1.40
C PRO A 83 -8.99 -3.11 -1.19
N SER A 84 -9.37 -3.68 -0.05
CA SER A 84 -8.99 -5.05 0.34
C SER A 84 -9.43 -6.12 -0.66
N VAL A 85 -10.45 -5.85 -1.48
CA VAL A 85 -10.86 -6.72 -2.60
C VAL A 85 -9.72 -6.96 -3.60
N CYS A 86 -8.83 -5.98 -3.83
CA CYS A 86 -7.66 -6.18 -4.70
C CYS A 86 -6.70 -7.23 -4.11
N SER A 87 -6.61 -7.30 -2.77
CA SER A 87 -5.84 -8.34 -2.08
C SER A 87 -6.54 -9.69 -2.11
N ASP A 88 -7.88 -9.73 -2.17
CA ASP A 88 -8.65 -10.96 -2.40
C ASP A 88 -8.39 -11.53 -3.80
N GLU A 89 -8.41 -10.67 -4.81
CA GLU A 89 -8.12 -11.04 -6.20
C GLU A 89 -6.67 -11.54 -6.34
N LEU A 90 -5.71 -10.86 -5.71
CA LEU A 90 -4.32 -11.29 -5.70
C LEU A 90 -4.14 -12.63 -5.00
N HIS A 91 -4.80 -12.85 -3.85
CA HIS A 91 -4.76 -14.11 -3.13
C HIS A 91 -5.39 -15.26 -3.95
N ALA A 92 -6.48 -15.00 -4.67
CA ALA A 92 -7.08 -15.98 -5.57
C ALA A 92 -6.12 -16.36 -6.73
N ALA A 93 -5.34 -15.41 -7.24
CA ALA A 93 -4.32 -15.66 -8.26
C ALA A 93 -3.04 -16.34 -7.72
N LEU A 94 -2.83 -16.30 -6.40
CA LEU A 94 -1.68 -16.86 -5.67
C LEU A 94 -2.17 -17.79 -4.55
N PRO A 95 -2.69 -18.99 -4.85
CA PRO A 95 -3.33 -19.84 -3.83
C PRO A 95 -2.36 -20.33 -2.74
N HIS A 96 -1.05 -20.27 -2.99
CA HIS A 96 0.00 -20.56 -2.00
C HIS A 96 0.37 -19.35 -1.12
N ALA A 97 -0.15 -18.15 -1.41
CA ALA A 97 0.08 -16.97 -0.60
C ALA A 97 -0.70 -17.06 0.73
N ARG A 98 -0.11 -16.48 1.78
CA ARG A 98 -0.82 -16.24 3.04
C ARG A 98 -1.39 -14.83 3.02
N LYS A 99 -2.66 -14.67 3.36
CA LYS A 99 -3.30 -13.35 3.47
C LYS A 99 -3.69 -13.05 4.90
N THR A 100 -3.31 -11.86 5.36
CA THR A 100 -3.67 -11.33 6.67
C THR A 100 -4.32 -9.95 6.48
N VAL A 101 -5.44 -9.74 7.15
CA VAL A 101 -6.24 -8.52 7.03
C VAL A 101 -6.19 -7.76 8.36
N MET A 102 -5.72 -6.52 8.31
CA MET A 102 -5.80 -5.57 9.42
C MET A 102 -7.17 -4.91 9.42
N ARG A 103 -7.76 -4.72 10.60
CA ARG A 103 -9.08 -4.09 10.73
C ARG A 103 -9.08 -2.61 10.37
N GLN A 104 -7.94 -1.95 10.57
CA GLN A 104 -7.76 -0.52 10.32
C GLN A 104 -6.28 -0.22 10.11
N GLY A 105 -5.98 0.95 9.56
CA GLY A 105 -4.62 1.42 9.31
C GLY A 105 -4.48 2.18 8.00
N GLY A 106 -5.52 2.15 7.15
CA GLY A 106 -5.52 2.78 5.84
C GLY A 106 -4.52 2.13 4.87
N HIS A 107 -4.19 2.86 3.81
CA HIS A 107 -3.22 2.41 2.82
C HIS A 107 -1.81 2.27 3.41
N ALA A 108 -1.42 3.20 4.28
CA ALA A 108 -0.12 3.19 4.94
C ALA A 108 -0.18 2.52 6.33
N CYS A 109 -0.82 1.35 6.44
CA CYS A 109 -0.99 0.64 7.70
C CYS A 109 0.33 0.29 8.40
N ASN A 110 1.43 0.16 7.66
CA ASN A 110 2.79 0.02 8.19
C ASN A 110 3.30 1.29 8.92
N VAL A 111 2.74 2.45 8.62
CA VAL A 111 3.07 3.74 9.25
C VAL A 111 2.09 4.07 10.37
N THR A 112 0.82 3.78 10.16
CA THR A 112 -0.25 4.16 11.09
C THR A 112 -0.41 3.19 12.26
N ALA A 113 -0.07 1.92 12.07
CA ALA A 113 -0.14 0.85 13.06
C ALA A 113 1.12 -0.06 13.00
N PRO A 114 2.35 0.50 13.18
CA PRO A 114 3.60 -0.21 12.93
C PRO A 114 3.78 -1.46 13.81
N ASP A 115 3.35 -1.43 15.07
CA ASP A 115 3.53 -2.56 15.97
C ASP A 115 2.70 -3.77 15.52
N ILE A 116 1.46 -3.53 15.10
CA ILE A 116 0.57 -4.58 14.58
C ILE A 116 1.13 -5.08 13.24
N PHE A 117 1.44 -4.16 12.33
CA PHE A 117 1.98 -4.51 11.00
C PHE A 117 3.27 -5.34 11.12
N ASN A 118 4.23 -4.89 11.92
CA ASN A 118 5.49 -5.59 12.12
C ASN A 118 5.30 -6.98 12.74
N THR A 119 4.40 -7.10 13.72
CA THR A 119 4.07 -8.41 14.31
C THR A 119 3.53 -9.37 13.26
N LEU A 120 2.57 -8.92 12.43
CA LEU A 120 2.00 -9.74 11.36
C LEU A 120 3.05 -10.12 10.30
N LEU A 121 3.89 -9.17 9.91
CA LEU A 121 4.95 -9.38 8.95
C LEU A 121 5.97 -10.41 9.46
N LEU A 122 6.49 -10.24 10.67
CA LEU A 122 7.50 -11.14 11.24
C LEU A 122 6.95 -12.54 11.47
N ASN A 123 5.72 -12.67 11.97
CA ASN A 123 5.07 -13.97 12.13
C ASN A 123 4.84 -14.66 10.78
N GLY A 124 4.44 -13.90 9.76
CA GLY A 124 4.29 -14.39 8.40
C GLY A 124 5.60 -14.91 7.83
N LEU A 125 6.67 -14.11 7.93
CA LEU A 125 8.01 -14.49 7.47
C LEU A 125 8.53 -15.72 8.20
N ALA A 126 8.43 -15.79 9.52
CA ALA A 126 8.83 -16.96 10.30
C ALA A 126 8.10 -18.22 9.83
N SER A 127 6.79 -18.13 9.60
CA SER A 127 6.00 -19.24 9.09
C SER A 127 6.42 -19.69 7.68
N LEU A 128 6.77 -18.75 6.80
CA LEU A 128 7.20 -19.05 5.44
C LEU A 128 8.57 -19.73 5.40
N LEU A 129 9.47 -19.33 6.30
CA LEU A 129 10.81 -19.91 6.41
C LEU A 129 10.81 -21.33 7.01
N HIS A 130 9.78 -21.68 7.78
CA HIS A 130 9.65 -23.01 8.40
C HIS A 130 8.70 -23.94 7.63
N SER A 131 8.10 -23.48 6.53
CA SER A 131 7.29 -24.34 5.67
C SER A 131 8.23 -25.24 4.85
N PRO A 132 8.01 -26.57 4.81
CA PRO A 132 8.79 -27.44 3.94
C PRO A 132 8.62 -26.98 2.48
N GLU A 133 9.71 -27.03 1.70
CA GLU A 133 9.65 -26.74 0.25
C GLU A 133 8.54 -27.58 -0.38
N PRO A 134 7.72 -26.97 -1.26
CA PRO A 134 6.78 -27.76 -2.04
C PRO A 134 7.59 -28.80 -2.82
N ALA A 135 7.25 -30.07 -2.68
CA ALA A 135 7.86 -31.15 -3.46
C ALA A 135 7.77 -30.78 -4.97
N LEU A 136 8.91 -30.78 -5.63
CA LEU A 136 9.06 -30.53 -7.07
C LEU A 136 8.28 -31.57 -7.88
#